data_ab9e8ed11cf8c1f86228f75ae44e2cc6
#
_entry.id   ab9e8ed11cf8c1f86228f75ae44e2cc6
#
_cell.length_a   1.000
_cell.length_b   1.000
_cell.length_c   1.000
_cell.angle_alpha   90.00
_cell.angle_beta   90.00
_cell.angle_gamma   90.00
#
_symmetry.space_group_name_H-M   'P 1'
#
loop_
_entity.id
_entity.type
_entity.pdbx_description
1 polymer ?
#
loop_
_entity_poly.entity_id
_entity_poly.type
_entity_poly.pdbx_seq_one_letter_code
_entity_poly.pdbx_strand_id
1 'polypeptide(L)'
;MSADEFGLIEALIARNEDIRIIAVGDDDQNIYAFRGSDSIHLKKLLTKYGGTQYDMLENFRSNRRIIKCANDFVRCIPDRLKCSPIIATRNEEGNVHFTLHQCENYEHAIVKEILSQQLNGTTGVLTSRNEDALI
;
A
#
# COMPACT_ATOMS: atom_id res chain seq x y z
N MET A 1 7.04 10.40 0.24
CA MET A 1 8.08 11.44 0.38
C MET A 1 7.82 12.53 -0.63
N SER A 2 7.79 13.80 -0.20
CA SER A 2 7.61 14.97 -1.07
C SER A 2 8.92 15.36 -1.77
N ALA A 3 8.82 16.28 -2.74
CA ALA A 3 10.01 16.83 -3.43
C ALA A 3 10.95 17.56 -2.47
N ASP A 4 10.40 18.32 -1.51
CA ASP A 4 11.19 19.08 -0.54
C ASP A 4 11.96 18.16 0.42
N GLU A 5 11.30 17.11 0.91
CA GLU A 5 11.93 16.09 1.74
C GLU A 5 13.07 15.37 0.99
N PHE A 6 12.85 15.06 -0.28
CA PHE A 6 13.88 14.46 -1.12
C PHE A 6 15.05 15.44 -1.41
N GLY A 7 14.75 16.72 -1.63
CA GLY A 7 15.76 17.77 -1.81
C GLY A 7 16.71 17.89 -0.61
N LEU A 8 16.18 17.71 0.62
CA LEU A 8 17.02 17.67 1.82
C LEU A 8 17.98 16.47 1.79
N ILE A 9 17.50 15.29 1.39
CA ILE A 9 18.33 14.10 1.24
C ILE A 9 19.42 14.32 0.19
N GLU A 10 19.07 14.91 -0.96
CA GLU A 10 20.04 15.24 -2.01
C GLU A 10 21.13 16.22 -1.51
N ALA A 11 20.74 17.23 -0.71
CA ALA A 11 21.69 18.17 -0.13
C ALA A 11 22.63 17.50 0.87
N LEU A 12 22.17 16.51 1.64
CA LEU A 12 22.99 15.73 2.55
C LEU A 12 23.99 14.84 1.78
N ILE A 13 23.53 14.18 0.72
CA ILE A 13 24.37 13.37 -0.18
C ILE A 13 25.50 14.24 -0.77
N ALA A 14 25.14 15.43 -1.27
CA ALA A 14 26.10 16.31 -1.91
C ALA A 14 27.19 16.85 -0.96
N ARG A 15 26.94 16.86 0.35
CA ARG A 15 27.90 17.36 1.37
C ARG A 15 28.71 16.29 2.05
N ASN A 16 28.40 15.02 1.84
CA ASN A 16 29.06 13.91 2.54
C ASN A 16 29.38 12.79 1.55
N GLU A 17 30.66 12.72 1.15
CA GLU A 17 31.12 11.72 0.17
C GLU A 17 30.99 10.27 0.69
N ASP A 18 31.09 10.07 2.00
CA ASP A 18 31.00 8.75 2.63
C ASP A 18 29.61 8.38 3.13
N ILE A 19 28.57 9.15 2.74
CA ILE A 19 27.21 8.89 3.22
C ILE A 19 26.69 7.53 2.70
N ARG A 20 26.13 6.75 3.60
CA ARG A 20 25.42 5.52 3.26
C ARG A 20 23.94 5.72 3.49
N ILE A 21 23.12 5.35 2.51
CA ILE A 21 21.67 5.51 2.57
C ILE A 21 21.02 4.14 2.50
N ILE A 22 20.15 3.88 3.46
CA ILE A 22 19.22 2.76 3.44
C ILE A 22 17.80 3.35 3.35
N ALA A 23 17.12 3.11 2.24
CA ALA A 23 15.75 3.53 2.03
C ALA A 23 14.83 2.32 2.10
N VAL A 24 13.79 2.41 2.92
CA VAL A 24 12.75 1.40 3.03
C VAL A 24 11.41 2.05 2.66
N GLY A 25 10.64 1.40 1.80
CA GLY A 25 9.36 1.92 1.37
C GLY A 25 8.56 0.91 0.57
N ASP A 26 7.36 1.27 0.22
CA ASP A 26 6.46 0.51 -0.62
C ASP A 26 5.76 1.48 -1.58
N ASP A 27 6.13 1.43 -2.85
CA ASP A 27 5.59 2.32 -3.89
C ASP A 27 4.12 2.01 -4.21
N ASP A 28 3.68 0.77 -4.00
CA ASP A 28 2.27 0.37 -4.15
C ASP A 28 1.36 1.04 -3.09
N GLN A 29 1.94 1.51 -1.97
CA GLN A 29 1.23 2.20 -0.89
C GLN A 29 1.33 3.72 -0.94
N ASN A 30 1.60 4.30 -2.11
CA ASN A 30 1.66 5.76 -2.26
C ASN A 30 0.27 6.41 -2.27
N ILE A 31 -0.42 6.38 -1.13
CA ILE A 31 -1.77 6.92 -0.93
C ILE A 31 -1.77 8.43 -0.62
N TYR A 32 -0.60 9.07 -0.48
CA TYR A 32 -0.45 10.49 -0.14
C TYR A 32 -0.02 11.36 -1.34
N ALA A 33 -0.32 10.94 -2.57
CA ALA A 33 0.00 11.73 -3.77
C ALA A 33 -0.62 13.14 -3.72
N PHE A 34 -1.80 13.30 -3.12
CA PHE A 34 -2.45 14.59 -2.90
C PHE A 34 -1.69 15.53 -1.95
N ARG A 35 -0.70 15.03 -1.20
CA ARG A 35 0.25 15.81 -0.39
C ARG A 35 1.61 15.97 -1.05
N GLY A 36 1.72 15.70 -2.36
CA GLY A 36 2.98 15.80 -3.09
C GLY A 36 3.94 14.63 -2.86
N SER A 37 3.46 13.51 -2.28
CA SER A 37 4.26 12.29 -2.19
C SER A 37 4.35 11.61 -3.55
N ASP A 38 5.56 11.23 -3.95
CA ASP A 38 5.83 10.57 -5.22
C ASP A 38 6.80 9.38 -5.03
N SER A 39 6.49 8.26 -5.67
CA SER A 39 7.35 7.07 -5.71
C SER A 39 8.60 7.27 -6.57
N ILE A 40 8.61 8.30 -7.44
CA ILE A 40 9.76 8.64 -8.30
C ILE A 40 11.04 8.88 -7.48
N HIS A 41 10.91 9.34 -6.23
CA HIS A 41 12.06 9.60 -5.36
C HIS A 41 12.81 8.31 -4.99
N LEU A 42 12.10 7.19 -4.79
CA LEU A 42 12.74 5.87 -4.59
C LEU A 42 13.45 5.43 -5.88
N LYS A 43 12.83 5.63 -7.05
CA LYS A 43 13.45 5.33 -8.34
C LYS A 43 14.73 6.13 -8.56
N LYS A 44 14.77 7.40 -8.14
CA LYS A 44 15.96 8.24 -8.24
C LYS A 44 17.13 7.71 -7.40
N LEU A 45 16.87 7.12 -6.22
CA LEU A 45 17.93 6.50 -5.41
C LEU A 45 18.59 5.34 -6.16
N LEU A 46 17.82 4.56 -6.93
CA LEU A 46 18.35 3.47 -7.75
C LEU A 46 19.12 4.01 -8.97
N THR A 47 18.51 4.90 -9.74
CA THR A 47 19.01 5.28 -11.06
C THR A 47 20.11 6.36 -10.99
N LYS A 48 19.97 7.36 -10.11
CA LYS A 48 20.89 8.48 -10.01
C LYS A 48 22.07 8.17 -9.08
N TYR A 49 21.85 7.42 -8.02
CA TYR A 49 22.84 7.14 -6.98
C TYR A 49 23.35 5.70 -6.99
N GLY A 50 22.97 4.89 -7.97
CA GLY A 50 23.46 3.52 -8.12
C GLY A 50 23.03 2.59 -6.98
N GLY A 51 21.87 2.84 -6.37
CA GLY A 51 21.37 2.01 -5.27
C GLY A 51 21.08 0.58 -5.71
N THR A 52 21.17 -0.36 -4.78
CA THR A 52 20.78 -1.75 -4.98
C THR A 52 19.39 -1.98 -4.38
N GLN A 53 18.48 -2.53 -5.16
CA GLN A 53 17.13 -2.86 -4.71
C GLN A 53 17.08 -4.29 -4.15
N TYR A 54 16.40 -4.43 -3.02
CA TYR A 54 16.04 -5.71 -2.42
C TYR A 54 14.54 -5.77 -2.21
N ASP A 55 13.85 -6.68 -2.89
CA ASP A 55 12.41 -6.84 -2.76
C ASP A 55 12.08 -7.79 -1.60
N MET A 56 11.26 -7.30 -0.66
CA MET A 56 10.68 -8.13 0.40
C MET A 56 9.36 -8.71 -0.11
N LEU A 57 9.40 -9.96 -0.55
CA LEU A 57 8.26 -10.60 -1.21
C LEU A 57 7.40 -11.43 -0.25
N GLU A 58 7.94 -11.87 0.88
CA GLU A 58 7.22 -12.71 1.81
C GLU A 58 6.26 -11.90 2.69
N ASN A 59 5.00 -12.32 2.73
CA ASN A 59 3.97 -11.70 3.57
C ASN A 59 3.54 -12.65 4.69
N PHE A 60 3.85 -12.27 5.92
CA PHE A 60 3.56 -13.02 7.16
C PHE A 60 2.23 -12.62 7.81
N ARG A 61 1.56 -11.60 7.28
CA ARG A 61 0.34 -11.01 7.88
C ARG A 61 -0.93 -11.64 7.35
N SER A 62 -1.05 -11.75 6.04
CA SER A 62 -2.32 -12.00 5.38
C SER A 62 -2.42 -13.42 4.83
N ASN A 63 -3.63 -13.94 4.77
CA ASN A 63 -3.95 -15.26 4.23
C ASN A 63 -3.85 -15.28 2.70
N ARG A 64 -3.78 -16.48 2.10
CA ARG A 64 -3.48 -16.69 0.68
C ARG A 64 -4.41 -15.95 -0.28
N ARG A 65 -5.73 -16.01 -0.06
CA ARG A 65 -6.70 -15.35 -0.95
C ARG A 65 -6.60 -13.83 -0.89
N ILE A 66 -6.27 -13.27 0.28
CA ILE A 66 -6.06 -11.84 0.45
C ILE A 66 -4.82 -11.40 -0.34
N ILE A 67 -3.71 -12.15 -0.23
CA ILE A 67 -2.48 -11.87 -0.99
C ILE A 67 -2.72 -12.04 -2.50
N LYS A 68 -3.47 -13.06 -2.91
CA LYS A 68 -3.84 -13.22 -4.32
C LYS A 68 -4.63 -12.01 -4.83
N CYS A 69 -5.65 -11.57 -4.08
CA CYS A 69 -6.44 -10.39 -4.44
C CYS A 69 -5.56 -9.13 -4.53
N ALA A 70 -4.67 -8.91 -3.57
CA ALA A 70 -3.73 -7.79 -3.58
C ALA A 70 -2.81 -7.84 -4.81
N ASN A 71 -2.23 -9.01 -5.13
CA ASN A 71 -1.41 -9.18 -6.31
C ASN A 71 -2.16 -8.91 -7.61
N ASP A 72 -3.43 -9.33 -7.71
CA ASP A 72 -4.25 -9.07 -8.89
C ASP A 72 -4.58 -7.56 -9.00
N PHE A 73 -4.87 -6.90 -7.87
CA PHE A 73 -5.18 -5.47 -7.83
C PHE A 73 -3.98 -4.59 -8.23
N VAL A 74 -2.79 -4.86 -7.70
CA VAL A 74 -1.62 -4.02 -7.96
C VAL A 74 -1.13 -4.09 -9.41
N ARG A 75 -1.57 -5.07 -10.22
CA ARG A 75 -1.29 -5.10 -11.66
C ARG A 75 -1.87 -3.91 -12.42
N CYS A 76 -2.87 -3.25 -11.84
CA CYS A 76 -3.47 -2.05 -12.42
C CYS A 76 -2.64 -0.78 -12.17
N ILE A 77 -1.62 -0.84 -11.28
CA ILE A 77 -0.75 0.29 -10.97
C ILE A 77 0.39 0.34 -11.98
N PRO A 78 0.52 1.43 -12.75
CA PRO A 78 1.63 1.58 -13.69
C PRO A 78 2.94 1.88 -12.96
N ASP A 79 4.05 1.61 -13.63
CA ASP A 79 5.39 2.04 -13.22
C ASP A 79 5.84 1.60 -11.80
N ARG A 80 5.43 0.43 -11.38
CA ARG A 80 5.83 -0.15 -10.09
C ARG A 80 7.34 -0.43 -10.05
N LEU A 81 7.95 -0.25 -8.88
CA LEU A 81 9.32 -0.68 -8.61
C LEU A 81 9.40 -2.20 -8.45
N LYS A 82 8.47 -2.77 -7.71
CA LYS A 82 8.35 -4.20 -7.45
C LYS A 82 7.67 -4.91 -8.61
N CYS A 83 8.38 -5.78 -9.31
CA CYS A 83 7.84 -6.55 -10.44
C CYS A 83 7.32 -7.93 -10.04
N SER A 84 7.85 -8.50 -8.95
CA SER A 84 7.49 -9.83 -8.48
C SER A 84 6.25 -9.81 -7.59
N PRO A 85 5.40 -10.85 -7.65
CA PRO A 85 4.25 -10.94 -6.77
C PRO A 85 4.68 -11.22 -5.32
N ILE A 86 3.87 -10.75 -4.37
CA ILE A 86 4.03 -11.05 -2.95
C ILE A 86 3.62 -12.51 -2.71
N ILE A 87 4.33 -13.20 -1.82
CA ILE A 87 4.12 -14.61 -1.47
C ILE A 87 3.53 -14.71 -0.07
N ALA A 88 2.38 -15.34 0.08
CA ALA A 88 1.80 -15.63 1.38
C ALA A 88 2.58 -16.74 2.09
N THR A 89 3.08 -16.48 3.28
CA THR A 89 3.74 -17.49 4.13
C THR A 89 2.73 -18.26 4.99
N ARG A 90 1.56 -17.66 5.22
CA ARG A 90 0.48 -18.32 5.96
C ARG A 90 -0.21 -19.39 5.12
N ASN A 91 -0.59 -20.49 5.79
CA ASN A 91 -1.24 -21.62 5.11
C ASN A 91 -2.76 -21.47 5.00
N GLU A 92 -3.35 -20.60 5.80
CA GLU A 92 -4.79 -20.34 5.80
C GLU A 92 -5.22 -19.65 4.50
N GLU A 93 -6.36 -20.09 3.97
CA GLU A 93 -6.89 -19.53 2.72
C GLU A 93 -7.41 -18.09 2.91
N GLY A 94 -8.17 -17.82 3.97
CA GLY A 94 -8.89 -16.56 4.18
C GLY A 94 -10.02 -16.37 3.17
N ASN A 95 -10.74 -15.25 3.30
CA ASN A 95 -11.83 -14.90 2.40
C ASN A 95 -11.71 -13.44 1.93
N VAL A 96 -12.13 -13.20 0.68
CA VAL A 96 -12.31 -11.87 0.09
C VAL A 96 -13.68 -11.88 -0.56
N HIS A 97 -14.54 -10.94 -0.17
CA HIS A 97 -15.87 -10.77 -0.73
C HIS A 97 -15.99 -9.38 -1.36
N PHE A 98 -16.62 -9.32 -2.51
CA PHE A 98 -16.96 -8.08 -3.18
C PHE A 98 -18.48 -8.00 -3.27
N THR A 99 -19.05 -6.93 -2.73
CA THR A 99 -20.49 -6.67 -2.81
C THR A 99 -20.70 -5.36 -3.56
N LEU A 100 -21.49 -5.42 -4.63
CA LEU A 100 -21.88 -4.25 -5.41
C LEU A 100 -23.25 -3.78 -4.97
N HIS A 101 -23.33 -2.57 -4.42
CA HIS A 101 -24.58 -1.92 -4.06
C HIS A 101 -24.98 -0.90 -5.14
N GLN A 102 -26.22 -0.99 -5.61
CA GLN A 102 -26.79 -0.09 -6.63
C GLN A 102 -27.94 0.77 -6.06
N CYS A 103 -27.93 1.04 -4.76
CA CYS A 103 -28.99 1.79 -4.09
C CYS A 103 -28.51 3.19 -3.68
N GLU A 104 -29.44 4.14 -3.62
CA GLU A 104 -29.17 5.52 -3.17
C GLU A 104 -28.73 5.57 -1.69
N ASN A 105 -29.19 4.63 -0.86
CA ASN A 105 -28.83 4.49 0.56
C ASN A 105 -27.78 3.37 0.76
N TYR A 106 -26.64 3.46 0.06
CA TYR A 106 -25.56 2.46 0.16
C TYR A 106 -25.02 2.30 1.58
N GLU A 107 -25.00 3.37 2.39
CA GLU A 107 -24.54 3.38 3.78
C GLU A 107 -25.32 2.39 4.64
N HIS A 108 -26.65 2.46 4.59
CA HIS A 108 -27.52 1.52 5.32
C HIS A 108 -27.31 0.06 4.87
N ALA A 109 -27.11 -0.15 3.57
CA ALA A 109 -26.82 -1.46 3.03
C ALA A 109 -25.48 -2.02 3.53
N ILE A 110 -24.43 -1.18 3.61
CA ILE A 110 -23.11 -1.55 4.14
C ILE A 110 -23.22 -1.91 5.62
N VAL A 111 -23.85 -1.07 6.43
CA VAL A 111 -24.05 -1.35 7.87
C VAL A 111 -24.79 -2.66 8.08
N LYS A 112 -25.88 -2.91 7.32
CA LYS A 112 -26.63 -4.16 7.39
C LYS A 112 -25.78 -5.36 7.02
N GLU A 113 -24.95 -5.24 5.98
CA GLU A 113 -24.02 -6.30 5.55
C GLU A 113 -23.00 -6.60 6.66
N ILE A 114 -22.38 -5.58 7.24
CA ILE A 114 -21.41 -5.74 8.35
C ILE A 114 -22.07 -6.43 9.54
N LEU A 115 -23.27 -6.00 9.94
CA LEU A 115 -24.00 -6.58 11.07
C LEU A 115 -24.48 -8.01 10.82
N SER A 116 -24.62 -8.42 9.54
CA SER A 116 -25.01 -9.79 9.17
C SER A 116 -23.85 -10.79 9.29
N GLN A 117 -22.61 -10.31 9.35
CA GLN A 117 -21.44 -11.16 9.44
C GLN A 117 -21.19 -11.64 10.88
N GLN A 118 -20.76 -12.88 11.02
CA GLN A 118 -20.24 -13.37 12.31
C GLN A 118 -18.82 -12.82 12.50
N LEU A 119 -18.72 -11.65 13.15
CA LEU A 119 -17.45 -10.98 13.39
C LEU A 119 -16.77 -11.63 14.60
N ASN A 120 -15.70 -12.35 14.34
CA ASN A 120 -14.84 -12.95 15.36
C ASN A 120 -13.50 -12.19 15.40
N GLY A 121 -13.10 -11.72 16.57
CA GLY A 121 -11.85 -11.00 16.76
C GLY A 121 -11.97 -9.50 16.44
N THR A 122 -10.85 -8.88 16.06
CA THR A 122 -10.78 -7.44 15.77
C THR A 122 -11.25 -7.18 14.34
N THR A 123 -12.24 -6.31 14.20
CA THR A 123 -12.79 -5.89 12.91
C THR A 123 -12.52 -4.40 12.69
N GLY A 124 -12.02 -4.05 11.52
CA GLY A 124 -11.84 -2.67 11.08
C GLY A 124 -12.76 -2.35 9.90
N VAL A 125 -13.38 -1.18 9.93
CA VAL A 125 -14.12 -0.62 8.80
C VAL A 125 -13.33 0.55 8.24
N LEU A 126 -13.02 0.50 6.94
CA LEU A 126 -12.24 1.53 6.26
C LEU A 126 -13.14 2.27 5.28
N THR A 127 -13.05 3.60 5.31
CA THR A 127 -13.78 4.50 4.42
C THR A 127 -12.80 5.42 3.69
N SER A 128 -13.22 5.99 2.57
CA SER A 128 -12.39 6.94 1.83
C SER A 128 -12.37 8.33 2.46
N ARG A 129 -13.38 8.68 3.25
CA ARG A 129 -13.52 9.99 3.91
C ARG A 129 -13.90 9.81 5.37
N ASN A 130 -13.44 10.73 6.24
CA ASN A 130 -13.78 10.71 7.66
C ASN A 130 -15.29 10.87 7.92
N GLU A 131 -15.99 11.59 7.06
CA GLU A 131 -17.45 11.80 7.14
C GLU A 131 -18.22 10.48 7.00
N ASP A 132 -17.73 9.58 6.16
CA ASP A 132 -18.35 8.27 5.93
C ASP A 132 -18.19 7.32 7.14
N ALA A 133 -17.31 7.65 8.09
CA ALA A 133 -17.04 6.85 9.30
C ALA A 133 -17.89 7.26 10.51
N LEU A 134 -18.65 8.35 10.42
CA LEU A 134 -19.42 8.94 11.52
C LEU A 134 -20.92 8.59 11.49
N ILE A 135 -21.30 7.57 10.72
CA ILE A 135 -22.69 7.13 10.54
C ILE A 135 -23.12 6.20 11.67
#